data_37f158a7dcee4c634bc4ecce18cac8c6
#
_entry.id   37f158a7dcee4c634bc4ecce18cac8c6
#
_cell.length_a   1.000
_cell.length_b   1.000
_cell.length_c   1.000
_cell.angle_alpha   90.00
_cell.angle_beta   90.00
_cell.angle_gamma   90.00
#
_symmetry.space_group_name_H-M   'P 1'
#
loop_
_entity.id
_entity.type
_entity.pdbx_description
1 polymer ?
#
loop_
_entity_poly.entity_id
_entity_poly.type
_entity_poly.pdbx_seq_one_letter_code
_entity_poly.pdbx_strand_id
1 'polypeptide(L)'
;MGPLGSHSDQFLPEMVAAVEVMDRHDPIANGAPVLAPGAQSDDLVVIACQRGRHCVVFDQPLACRVVLFDWTGEGFESGSNPHGFESLSVATECKGQLMEQALRRLGSPASGHYMGFIDDDVLLRSSDIQTLLAVARIHQLSAAQPAVSFRSSLCREYGWLRQRAGSSLHRVPIVEIMAPFIRADLLDLAMLFLPGVRSGYGLDRFVLPLCADHLAA
;
A
#
# COMPACT_ATOMS: atom_id res chain seq x y z
N MET A 1 9.90 -41.41 -10.10
CA MET A 1 9.82 -40.01 -9.73
C MET A 1 8.64 -39.38 -10.46
N GLY A 2 7.47 -39.33 -9.85
CA GLY A 2 6.27 -38.69 -10.39
C GLY A 2 6.29 -37.18 -10.13
N PRO A 3 5.61 -36.36 -10.96
CA PRO A 3 5.56 -34.94 -10.75
C PRO A 3 4.80 -34.65 -9.47
N LEU A 4 5.39 -33.81 -8.61
CA LEU A 4 4.73 -33.19 -7.46
C LEU A 4 3.58 -32.35 -7.99
N GLY A 5 2.36 -32.83 -7.79
CA GLY A 5 1.14 -32.14 -8.16
C GLY A 5 1.05 -30.80 -7.41
N SER A 6 0.73 -29.77 -8.16
CA SER A 6 0.45 -28.42 -7.70
C SER A 6 -0.78 -28.40 -6.79
N HIS A 7 -0.58 -28.56 -5.49
CA HIS A 7 -1.62 -28.37 -4.47
C HIS A 7 -1.67 -26.93 -3.92
N SER A 8 -1.06 -25.98 -4.61
CA SER A 8 -1.00 -24.59 -4.15
C SER A 8 -2.24 -23.74 -4.49
N ASP A 9 -3.16 -24.25 -5.32
CA ASP A 9 -4.28 -23.41 -5.80
C ASP A 9 -5.56 -23.48 -4.94
N GLN A 10 -5.57 -24.26 -3.87
CA GLN A 10 -6.79 -24.47 -3.06
C GLN A 10 -6.85 -23.69 -1.74
N PHE A 11 -5.84 -22.92 -1.39
CA PHE A 11 -5.76 -22.25 -0.07
C PHE A 11 -5.44 -20.77 -0.11
N LEU A 12 -5.98 -20.01 -1.05
CA LEU A 12 -5.91 -18.55 -0.99
C LEU A 12 -7.32 -17.98 -0.84
N PRO A 13 -7.74 -17.65 0.38
CA PRO A 13 -8.96 -16.91 0.57
C PRO A 13 -8.83 -15.49 -0.01
N GLU A 14 -9.94 -14.84 -0.16
CA GLU A 14 -10.28 -13.58 -0.83
C GLU A 14 -9.47 -12.32 -0.45
N MET A 15 -8.17 -12.42 -0.24
CA MET A 15 -7.43 -11.56 0.65
C MET A 15 -6.72 -10.39 0.05
N VAL A 16 -6.41 -10.45 -1.23
CA VAL A 16 -5.45 -9.51 -1.78
C VAL A 16 -5.90 -9.07 -3.16
N ALA A 17 -6.03 -7.77 -3.35
CA ALA A 17 -6.37 -7.21 -4.63
C ALA A 17 -5.34 -6.17 -5.05
N ALA A 18 -4.81 -6.31 -6.26
CA ALA A 18 -4.16 -5.20 -6.92
C ALA A 18 -5.26 -4.34 -7.55
N VAL A 19 -5.26 -3.07 -7.21
CA VAL A 19 -6.13 -2.09 -7.83
C VAL A 19 -5.42 -1.58 -9.06
N GLU A 20 -6.03 -1.80 -10.22
CA GLU A 20 -5.55 -1.18 -11.44
C GLU A 20 -5.84 0.32 -11.35
N VAL A 21 -4.78 1.10 -11.23
CA VAL A 21 -4.87 2.53 -11.32
C VAL A 21 -5.07 2.88 -12.80
N MET A 22 -6.26 3.34 -13.14
CA MET A 22 -6.68 3.57 -14.51
C MET A 22 -5.88 4.70 -15.15
N ASP A 23 -5.38 4.45 -16.37
CA ASP A 23 -4.92 5.52 -17.24
C ASP A 23 -6.12 6.44 -17.59
N ARG A 24 -5.95 7.75 -17.58
CA ARG A 24 -6.98 8.80 -17.50
C ARG A 24 -8.07 8.81 -18.60
N HIS A 25 -8.17 7.80 -19.43
CA HIS A 25 -9.09 7.83 -20.57
C HIS A 25 -10.35 6.98 -20.43
N ASP A 26 -10.48 6.17 -19.38
CA ASP A 26 -11.75 5.49 -19.12
C ASP A 26 -12.40 6.02 -17.83
N PRO A 27 -13.59 6.65 -17.95
CA PRO A 27 -14.36 6.98 -16.75
C PRO A 27 -14.69 5.66 -16.06
N ILE A 28 -14.39 5.59 -14.75
CA ILE A 28 -14.89 4.50 -13.89
C ILE A 28 -16.38 4.38 -14.19
N ALA A 29 -16.73 3.29 -14.87
CA ALA A 29 -18.11 3.05 -15.22
C ALA A 29 -18.94 2.98 -13.93
N ASN A 30 -19.67 4.04 -13.68
CA ASN A 30 -20.78 4.17 -12.78
C ASN A 30 -20.62 3.64 -11.33
N GLY A 31 -20.27 4.54 -10.42
CA GLY A 31 -20.75 4.44 -9.05
C GLY A 31 -19.75 4.27 -7.94
N ALA A 32 -18.44 4.42 -8.16
CA ALA A 32 -17.54 4.60 -7.01
C ALA A 32 -17.90 5.95 -6.34
N PRO A 33 -18.31 5.98 -5.06
CA PRO A 33 -18.53 7.23 -4.37
C PRO A 33 -17.19 7.97 -4.31
N VAL A 34 -17.02 8.98 -5.16
CA VAL A 34 -16.01 10.00 -4.97
C VAL A 34 -16.34 10.63 -3.62
N LEU A 35 -15.45 10.50 -2.65
CA LEU A 35 -15.61 11.23 -1.40
C LEU A 35 -15.85 12.69 -1.74
N ALA A 36 -16.90 13.27 -1.17
CA ALA A 36 -17.20 14.66 -1.38
C ALA A 36 -15.96 15.51 -1.08
N PRO A 37 -15.64 16.52 -1.89
CA PRO A 37 -14.52 17.41 -1.62
C PRO A 37 -14.66 17.97 -0.20
N GLY A 38 -13.69 17.67 0.67
CA GLY A 38 -13.67 18.12 2.07
C GLY A 38 -14.00 17.05 3.13
N ALA A 39 -14.43 15.84 2.77
CA ALA A 39 -14.53 14.74 3.73
C ALA A 39 -13.13 14.19 4.01
N GLN A 40 -12.59 14.48 5.19
CA GLN A 40 -11.33 13.91 5.65
C GLN A 40 -11.55 12.45 6.03
N SER A 41 -10.79 11.55 5.46
CA SER A 41 -10.79 10.12 5.81
C SER A 41 -9.78 9.87 6.93
N ASP A 42 -10.06 8.91 7.81
CA ASP A 42 -9.10 8.44 8.82
C ASP A 42 -8.01 7.52 8.23
N ASP A 43 -7.95 7.36 6.91
CA ASP A 43 -6.85 6.66 6.26
C ASP A 43 -5.54 7.42 6.46
N LEU A 44 -4.45 6.67 6.54
CA LEU A 44 -3.10 7.20 6.73
C LEU A 44 -2.19 6.72 5.60
N VAL A 45 -1.49 7.63 4.96
CA VAL A 45 -0.50 7.30 3.92
C VAL A 45 0.88 7.75 4.38
N VAL A 46 1.78 6.79 4.55
CA VAL A 46 3.18 7.00 4.87
C VAL A 46 3.98 6.90 3.57
N ILE A 47 4.63 7.98 3.20
CA ILE A 47 5.50 8.03 2.02
C ILE A 47 6.93 8.03 2.51
N ALA A 48 7.67 6.96 2.23
CA ALA A 48 9.09 6.91 2.48
C ALA A 48 9.79 7.98 1.63
N CYS A 49 10.81 8.59 2.19
CA CYS A 49 11.58 9.60 1.47
C CYS A 49 13.03 9.63 1.98
N GLN A 50 13.92 10.07 1.12
CA GLN A 50 15.29 10.39 1.48
C GLN A 50 15.40 11.89 1.68
N ARG A 51 15.35 12.36 2.93
CA ARG A 51 15.42 13.78 3.30
C ARG A 51 14.33 14.64 2.63
N GLY A 52 13.15 14.03 2.40
CA GLY A 52 12.01 14.64 1.73
C GLY A 52 11.92 14.36 0.22
N ARG A 53 12.89 13.65 -0.39
CA ARG A 53 12.82 13.26 -1.80
C ARG A 53 12.06 11.96 -1.96
N HIS A 54 11.05 11.97 -2.81
CA HIS A 54 10.19 10.83 -3.16
C HIS A 54 9.65 10.99 -4.58
N CYS A 55 9.06 9.92 -5.15
CA CYS A 55 8.51 9.91 -6.50
C CYS A 55 6.97 10.10 -6.55
N VAL A 56 6.30 10.30 -5.41
CA VAL A 56 4.84 10.58 -5.40
C VAL A 56 4.56 11.98 -5.94
N VAL A 57 3.63 12.07 -6.90
CA VAL A 57 3.19 13.33 -7.52
C VAL A 57 1.83 13.73 -6.97
N PHE A 58 1.74 14.90 -6.33
CA PHE A 58 0.49 15.45 -5.81
C PHE A 58 -0.20 16.28 -6.89
N ASP A 59 -1.00 15.60 -7.73
CA ASP A 59 -1.80 16.22 -8.81
C ASP A 59 -3.17 16.69 -8.31
N GLN A 60 -3.59 16.27 -7.13
CA GLN A 60 -4.78 16.74 -6.41
C GLN A 60 -4.61 16.58 -4.89
N PRO A 61 -5.40 17.30 -4.07
CA PRO A 61 -5.44 17.07 -2.62
C PRO A 61 -5.87 15.64 -2.29
N LEU A 62 -5.23 15.03 -1.28
CA LEU A 62 -5.65 13.75 -0.71
C LEU A 62 -6.63 13.98 0.44
N ALA A 63 -7.70 13.19 0.47
CA ALA A 63 -8.69 13.22 1.56
C ALA A 63 -8.29 12.29 2.71
N CYS A 64 -6.99 12.17 3.00
CA CYS A 64 -6.44 11.33 4.06
C CYS A 64 -5.24 12.03 4.71
N ARG A 65 -4.83 11.54 5.88
CA ARG A 65 -3.61 11.99 6.54
C ARG A 65 -2.39 11.50 5.77
N VAL A 66 -1.46 12.40 5.47
CA VAL A 66 -0.20 12.09 4.77
C VAL A 66 0.98 12.38 5.68
N VAL A 67 1.90 11.44 5.78
CA VAL A 67 3.14 11.56 6.55
C VAL A 67 4.32 11.27 5.64
N LEU A 68 5.25 12.20 5.53
CA LEU A 68 6.55 11.95 4.91
C LEU A 68 7.47 11.32 5.96
N PHE A 69 8.02 10.16 5.65
CA PHE A 69 8.92 9.44 6.53
C PHE A 69 10.34 9.43 5.96
N ASP A 70 11.20 10.28 6.51
CA ASP A 70 12.62 10.27 6.18
C ASP A 70 13.31 9.09 6.87
N TRP A 71 13.65 8.08 6.08
CA TRP A 71 14.25 6.85 6.54
C TRP A 71 15.77 6.98 6.83
N THR A 72 16.39 8.09 6.43
CA THR A 72 17.82 8.34 6.72
C THR A 72 18.06 8.76 8.16
N GLY A 73 17.07 9.39 8.80
CA GLY A 73 17.21 10.00 10.12
C GLY A 73 17.97 11.32 10.13
N GLU A 74 18.35 11.85 8.96
CA GLU A 74 19.10 13.11 8.83
C GLU A 74 18.21 14.35 8.84
N GLY A 75 16.90 14.17 8.73
CA GLY A 75 15.93 15.25 8.64
C GLY A 75 15.70 15.74 7.21
N PHE A 76 14.76 16.65 7.07
CA PHE A 76 14.29 17.16 5.78
C PHE A 76 15.16 18.27 5.24
N GLU A 77 15.43 18.27 3.94
CA GLU A 77 16.04 19.41 3.26
C GLU A 77 15.07 20.61 3.25
N SER A 78 15.62 21.82 3.26
CA SER A 78 14.80 23.03 3.17
C SER A 78 13.95 23.02 1.89
N GLY A 79 12.66 23.23 2.04
CA GLY A 79 11.70 23.25 0.92
C GLY A 79 11.30 21.87 0.38
N SER A 80 11.78 20.77 0.96
CA SER A 80 11.44 19.41 0.48
C SER A 80 10.04 18.93 0.86
N ASN A 81 9.31 19.69 1.69
CA ASN A 81 7.91 19.43 2.05
C ASN A 81 7.02 20.64 1.70
N PRO A 82 6.82 20.95 0.41
CA PRO A 82 6.08 22.15 -0.02
C PRO A 82 4.59 22.10 0.32
N HIS A 83 4.05 20.91 0.61
CA HIS A 83 2.64 20.73 0.96
C HIS A 83 2.38 20.85 2.47
N GLY A 84 3.43 20.96 3.30
CA GLY A 84 3.30 21.07 4.74
C GLY A 84 2.75 19.81 5.41
N PHE A 85 3.00 18.63 4.84
CA PHE A 85 2.60 17.36 5.44
C PHE A 85 3.30 17.11 6.77
N GLU A 86 2.70 16.31 7.62
CA GLU A 86 3.36 15.79 8.79
C GLU A 86 4.65 15.04 8.36
N SER A 87 5.70 15.15 9.17
CA SER A 87 6.99 14.58 8.83
C SER A 87 7.62 13.88 10.03
N LEU A 88 8.19 12.72 9.76
CA LEU A 88 8.98 11.93 10.71
C LEU A 88 10.38 11.70 10.11
N SER A 89 11.41 11.79 10.94
CA SER A 89 12.77 11.45 10.53
C SER A 89 13.33 10.43 11.53
N VAL A 90 13.57 9.21 11.03
CA VAL A 90 14.04 8.09 11.86
C VAL A 90 14.93 7.21 10.99
N ALA A 91 16.16 7.03 11.39
CA ALA A 91 17.07 6.12 10.71
C ALA A 91 16.52 4.69 10.74
N THR A 92 16.34 4.10 9.57
CA THR A 92 15.89 2.72 9.40
C THR A 92 16.73 2.05 8.31
N GLU A 93 17.02 0.77 8.49
CA GLU A 93 17.86 0.01 7.56
C GLU A 93 17.04 -0.70 6.47
N CYS A 94 15.73 -0.83 6.69
CA CYS A 94 14.87 -1.62 5.81
C CYS A 94 13.38 -1.28 5.98
N LYS A 95 12.56 -1.72 5.03
CA LYS A 95 11.12 -1.48 4.98
C LYS A 95 10.38 -1.96 6.23
N GLY A 96 10.72 -3.14 6.75
CA GLY A 96 10.07 -3.68 7.97
C GLY A 96 10.28 -2.76 9.18
N GLN A 97 11.49 -2.24 9.36
CA GLN A 97 11.78 -1.26 10.42
C GLN A 97 11.03 0.06 10.20
N LEU A 98 10.96 0.55 8.96
CA LEU A 98 10.19 1.75 8.62
C LEU A 98 8.73 1.57 9.02
N MET A 99 8.09 0.47 8.62
CA MET A 99 6.71 0.17 8.96
C MET A 99 6.50 0.08 10.47
N GLU A 100 7.38 -0.62 11.19
CA GLU A 100 7.35 -0.72 12.64
C GLU A 100 7.46 0.66 13.31
N GLN A 101 8.42 1.48 12.90
CA GLN A 101 8.62 2.82 13.47
C GLN A 101 7.46 3.76 13.16
N ALA A 102 6.91 3.71 11.95
CA ALA A 102 5.73 4.48 11.58
C ALA A 102 4.54 4.12 12.46
N LEU A 103 4.23 2.83 12.60
CA LEU A 103 3.11 2.37 13.43
C LEU A 103 3.27 2.71 14.91
N ARG A 104 4.47 2.57 15.47
CA ARG A 104 4.74 2.94 16.87
C ARG A 104 4.52 4.41 17.16
N ARG A 105 4.78 5.30 16.18
CA ARG A 105 4.70 6.75 16.36
C ARG A 105 3.37 7.35 15.97
N LEU A 106 2.73 6.81 14.94
CA LEU A 106 1.51 7.35 14.36
C LEU A 106 0.26 6.62 14.85
N GLY A 107 0.40 5.37 15.31
CA GLY A 107 -0.71 4.46 15.58
C GLY A 107 -1.31 3.88 14.30
N SER A 108 -2.18 2.89 14.45
CA SER A 108 -3.04 2.40 13.37
C SER A 108 -4.18 3.38 13.11
N PRO A 109 -4.67 3.48 11.87
CA PRO A 109 -5.91 4.19 11.57
C PRO A 109 -7.11 3.56 12.31
N ALA A 110 -8.25 4.25 12.30
CA ALA A 110 -9.49 3.70 12.83
C ALA A 110 -9.90 2.41 12.12
N SER A 111 -10.67 1.56 12.81
CA SER A 111 -11.17 0.30 12.22
C SER A 111 -11.91 0.54 10.90
N GLY A 112 -11.64 -0.29 9.90
CA GLY A 112 -12.19 -0.17 8.56
C GLY A 112 -11.44 0.82 7.64
N HIS A 113 -10.44 1.55 8.16
CA HIS A 113 -9.57 2.42 7.39
C HIS A 113 -8.24 1.73 7.04
N TYR A 114 -7.47 2.37 6.18
CA TYR A 114 -6.25 1.81 5.59
C TYR A 114 -5.02 2.61 5.99
N MET A 115 -3.91 1.91 6.18
CA MET A 115 -2.59 2.50 6.21
C MET A 115 -1.81 2.09 4.97
N GLY A 116 -1.41 3.07 4.18
CA GLY A 116 -0.57 2.88 3.00
C GLY A 116 0.90 3.13 3.32
N PHE A 117 1.80 2.34 2.72
CA PHE A 117 3.25 2.54 2.82
C PHE A 117 3.84 2.56 1.42
N ILE A 118 4.31 3.70 0.97
CA ILE A 118 4.83 3.90 -0.39
C ILE A 118 6.33 4.11 -0.32
N ASP A 119 7.10 3.35 -1.09
CA ASP A 119 8.56 3.51 -1.18
C ASP A 119 8.93 4.79 -1.95
N ASP A 120 10.12 5.32 -1.67
CA ASP A 120 10.60 6.60 -2.21
C ASP A 120 10.86 6.58 -3.72
N ASP A 121 11.02 5.41 -4.32
CA ASP A 121 11.23 5.16 -5.74
C ASP A 121 9.96 4.76 -6.52
N VAL A 122 8.81 4.68 -5.85
CA VAL A 122 7.53 4.35 -6.48
C VAL A 122 6.88 5.61 -7.07
N LEU A 123 6.80 5.67 -8.41
CA LEU A 123 6.08 6.73 -9.10
C LEU A 123 4.57 6.48 -9.03
N LEU A 124 3.88 7.29 -8.24
CA LEU A 124 2.44 7.20 -8.01
C LEU A 124 1.85 8.62 -7.92
N ARG A 125 0.61 8.82 -8.39
CA ARG A 125 -0.10 10.10 -8.25
C ARG A 125 -1.03 10.08 -7.05
N SER A 126 -1.28 11.24 -6.46
CA SER A 126 -2.28 11.34 -5.38
C SER A 126 -3.69 10.96 -5.85
N SER A 127 -4.05 11.23 -7.11
CA SER A 127 -5.30 10.75 -7.71
C SER A 127 -5.41 9.23 -7.73
N ASP A 128 -4.30 8.54 -7.96
CA ASP A 128 -4.22 7.08 -8.00
C ASP A 128 -4.38 6.50 -6.58
N ILE A 129 -3.73 7.11 -5.60
CA ILE A 129 -3.87 6.75 -4.18
C ILE A 129 -5.33 6.87 -3.72
N GLN A 130 -5.99 7.98 -4.08
CA GLN A 130 -7.38 8.19 -3.71
C GLN A 130 -8.32 7.18 -4.35
N THR A 131 -8.09 6.84 -5.62
CA THR A 131 -8.85 5.80 -6.33
C THR A 131 -8.66 4.44 -5.67
N LEU A 132 -7.42 4.08 -5.34
CA LEU A 132 -7.11 2.82 -4.66
C LEU A 132 -7.82 2.71 -3.31
N LEU A 133 -7.74 3.74 -2.47
CA LEU A 133 -8.42 3.76 -1.17
C LEU A 133 -9.95 3.67 -1.31
N ALA A 134 -10.53 4.33 -2.31
CA ALA A 134 -11.96 4.24 -2.60
C ALA A 134 -12.37 2.82 -2.99
N VAL A 135 -11.65 2.19 -3.91
CA VAL A 135 -11.89 0.80 -4.35
C VAL A 135 -11.69 -0.18 -3.18
N ALA A 136 -10.61 -0.01 -2.41
CA ALA A 136 -10.35 -0.87 -1.26
C ALA A 136 -11.50 -0.85 -0.24
N ARG A 137 -12.06 0.33 0.05
CA ARG A 137 -13.22 0.47 0.95
C ARG A 137 -14.49 -0.12 0.38
N ILE A 138 -14.80 0.15 -0.90
CA ILE A 138 -16.01 -0.40 -1.55
C ILE A 138 -16.03 -1.92 -1.51
N HIS A 139 -14.88 -2.53 -1.76
CA HIS A 139 -14.73 -3.98 -1.80
C HIS A 139 -14.30 -4.59 -0.46
N GLN A 140 -14.16 -3.78 0.59
CA GLN A 140 -13.74 -4.21 1.95
C GLN A 140 -12.47 -5.07 1.93
N LEU A 141 -11.51 -4.69 1.09
CA LEU A 141 -10.29 -5.45 0.92
C LEU A 141 -9.46 -5.46 2.21
N SER A 142 -8.88 -6.58 2.57
CA SER A 142 -7.97 -6.66 3.73
C SER A 142 -6.62 -5.99 3.43
N ALA A 143 -6.15 -6.11 2.19
CA ALA A 143 -5.00 -5.39 1.69
C ALA A 143 -5.13 -5.15 0.19
N ALA A 144 -4.50 -4.09 -0.30
CA ALA A 144 -4.50 -3.71 -1.71
C ALA A 144 -3.16 -3.06 -2.07
N GLN A 145 -2.87 -3.00 -3.36
CA GLN A 145 -1.75 -2.23 -3.90
C GLN A 145 -2.08 -1.71 -5.30
N PRO A 146 -1.36 -0.69 -5.80
CA PRO A 146 -1.45 -0.29 -7.20
C PRO A 146 -0.96 -1.41 -8.13
N ALA A 147 -1.60 -1.59 -9.27
CA ALA A 147 -1.08 -2.46 -10.31
C ALA A 147 0.18 -1.86 -10.94
N VAL A 148 1.13 -2.71 -11.30
CA VAL A 148 2.37 -2.27 -11.93
C VAL A 148 2.13 -1.98 -13.40
N SER A 149 2.46 -0.77 -13.86
CA SER A 149 2.37 -0.38 -15.27
C SER A 149 3.12 -1.37 -16.17
N PHE A 150 2.51 -1.74 -17.29
CA PHE A 150 3.14 -2.63 -18.29
C PHE A 150 4.48 -2.07 -18.86
N ARG A 151 4.75 -0.78 -18.67
CA ARG A 151 6.01 -0.12 -19.06
C ARG A 151 7.10 -0.27 -18.00
N SER A 152 6.77 -0.71 -16.79
CA SER A 152 7.74 -0.90 -15.73
C SER A 152 8.62 -2.12 -16.00
N SER A 153 9.90 -2.00 -15.69
CA SER A 153 10.85 -3.13 -15.72
C SER A 153 10.44 -4.25 -14.76
N LEU A 154 9.77 -3.90 -13.66
CA LEU A 154 9.25 -4.81 -12.65
C LEU A 154 8.18 -5.78 -13.18
N CYS A 155 7.52 -5.46 -14.32
CA CYS A 155 6.55 -6.36 -14.94
C CYS A 155 7.11 -7.74 -15.31
N ARG A 156 8.41 -7.88 -15.45
CA ARG A 156 9.06 -9.18 -15.74
C ARG A 156 9.09 -10.07 -14.49
N GLU A 157 9.34 -9.48 -13.35
CA GLU A 157 9.49 -10.18 -12.07
C GLU A 157 8.14 -10.38 -11.39
N TYR A 158 7.25 -9.38 -11.50
CA TYR A 158 5.95 -9.32 -10.84
C TYR A 158 4.81 -9.35 -11.85
N GLY A 159 4.84 -10.29 -12.79
CA GLY A 159 3.85 -10.40 -13.87
C GLY A 159 2.39 -10.51 -13.40
N TRP A 160 2.15 -11.01 -12.18
CA TRP A 160 0.83 -11.08 -11.57
C TRP A 160 0.30 -9.72 -11.10
N LEU A 161 1.18 -8.75 -10.85
CA LEU A 161 0.82 -7.38 -10.45
C LEU A 161 0.61 -6.46 -11.66
N ARG A 162 0.85 -6.98 -12.86
CA ARG A 162 0.76 -6.22 -14.09
C ARG A 162 -0.66 -5.72 -14.31
N GLN A 163 -0.76 -4.44 -14.68
CA GLN A 163 -1.99 -3.83 -15.17
C GLN A 163 -2.65 -4.67 -16.26
N ARG A 164 -3.97 -4.93 -16.13
CA ARG A 164 -4.78 -5.72 -17.06
C ARG A 164 -5.81 -4.83 -17.72
N ALA A 165 -5.79 -4.76 -19.06
CA ALA A 165 -6.75 -3.97 -19.82
C ALA A 165 -8.18 -4.40 -19.50
N GLY A 166 -9.06 -3.43 -19.21
CA GLY A 166 -10.47 -3.67 -18.92
C GLY A 166 -10.79 -4.21 -17.52
N SER A 167 -9.79 -4.27 -16.62
CA SER A 167 -10.01 -4.67 -15.23
C SER A 167 -9.59 -3.55 -14.29
N SER A 168 -10.50 -3.07 -13.46
CA SER A 168 -10.20 -2.09 -12.40
C SER A 168 -9.69 -2.73 -11.11
N LEU A 169 -9.94 -4.02 -10.96
CA LEU A 169 -9.57 -4.79 -9.77
C LEU A 169 -9.33 -6.25 -10.17
N HIS A 170 -8.24 -6.84 -9.70
CA HIS A 170 -7.99 -8.27 -9.82
C HIS A 170 -7.30 -8.82 -8.57
N ARG A 171 -7.58 -10.07 -8.27
CA ARG A 171 -6.95 -10.75 -7.14
C ARG A 171 -5.52 -11.15 -7.48
N VAL A 172 -4.65 -11.00 -6.51
CA VAL A 172 -3.24 -11.38 -6.58
C VAL A 172 -2.89 -12.27 -5.40
N PRO A 173 -1.93 -13.20 -5.56
CA PRO A 173 -1.54 -14.10 -4.46
C PRO A 173 -0.80 -13.37 -3.35
N ILE A 174 -0.23 -12.20 -3.64
CA ILE A 174 0.64 -11.44 -2.73
C ILE A 174 0.43 -9.96 -2.99
N VAL A 175 0.25 -9.17 -1.94
CA VAL A 175 0.42 -7.71 -1.96
C VAL A 175 1.89 -7.44 -1.71
N GLU A 176 2.57 -6.90 -2.70
CA GLU A 176 3.97 -6.60 -2.62
C GLU A 176 4.20 -5.35 -1.75
N ILE A 177 5.29 -5.34 -0.98
CA ILE A 177 5.51 -4.31 0.05
C ILE A 177 5.99 -2.95 -0.47
N MET A 178 6.20 -2.77 -1.77
CA MET A 178 6.59 -1.47 -2.35
C MET A 178 5.55 -0.37 -2.10
N ALA A 179 4.27 -0.72 -2.26
CA ALA A 179 3.18 0.23 -2.06
C ALA A 179 1.91 -0.46 -1.50
N PRO A 180 1.98 -1.19 -0.38
CA PRO A 180 0.83 -1.84 0.22
C PRO A 180 -0.08 -0.83 0.92
N PHE A 181 -1.37 -1.05 0.81
CA PHE A 181 -2.43 -0.40 1.59
C PHE A 181 -3.13 -1.49 2.39
N ILE A 182 -2.98 -1.46 3.69
CA ILE A 182 -3.39 -2.53 4.60
C ILE A 182 -4.48 -2.00 5.52
N ARG A 183 -5.59 -2.75 5.65
CA ARG A 183 -6.67 -2.37 6.55
C ARG A 183 -6.21 -2.49 8.00
N ALA A 184 -6.69 -1.60 8.86
CA ALA A 184 -6.21 -1.43 10.22
C ALA A 184 -6.22 -2.73 11.04
N ASP A 185 -7.29 -3.52 10.95
CA ASP A 185 -7.42 -4.79 11.68
C ASP A 185 -6.36 -5.83 11.26
N LEU A 186 -6.08 -5.94 9.95
CA LEU A 186 -5.03 -6.79 9.43
C LEU A 186 -3.65 -6.28 9.86
N LEU A 187 -3.47 -4.96 9.82
CA LEU A 187 -2.22 -4.31 10.20
C LEU A 187 -1.90 -4.52 11.68
N ASP A 188 -2.87 -4.34 12.57
CA ASP A 188 -2.72 -4.57 14.02
C ASP A 188 -2.30 -6.00 14.34
N LEU A 189 -2.88 -6.98 13.63
CA LEU A 189 -2.49 -8.37 13.77
C LEU A 189 -1.07 -8.62 13.23
N ALA A 190 -0.74 -8.07 12.06
CA ALA A 190 0.58 -8.20 11.44
C ALA A 190 1.69 -7.54 12.27
N MET A 191 1.36 -6.49 13.05
CA MET A 191 2.29 -5.82 13.95
C MET A 191 2.94 -6.76 14.97
N LEU A 192 2.26 -7.81 15.39
CA LEU A 192 2.80 -8.79 16.33
C LEU A 192 4.03 -9.52 15.78
N PHE A 193 4.17 -9.56 14.47
CA PHE A 193 5.24 -10.26 13.76
C PHE A 193 6.32 -9.32 13.22
N LEU A 194 6.04 -8.02 13.08
CA LEU A 194 6.98 -7.05 12.50
C LEU A 194 8.35 -7.01 13.20
N PRO A 195 8.46 -7.08 14.55
CA PRO A 195 9.76 -7.07 15.20
C PRO A 195 10.69 -8.22 14.77
N GLY A 196 10.14 -9.32 14.24
CA GLY A 196 10.89 -10.45 13.70
C GLY A 196 11.22 -10.35 12.22
N VAL A 197 10.59 -9.43 11.49
CA VAL A 197 10.68 -9.29 10.02
C VAL A 197 11.50 -8.04 9.69
N ARG A 198 12.81 -8.07 9.97
CA ARG A 198 13.67 -6.89 9.81
C ARG A 198 13.64 -6.28 8.41
N SER A 199 13.76 -7.11 7.37
CA SER A 199 13.82 -6.63 5.99
C SER A 199 12.46 -6.29 5.37
N GLY A 200 11.35 -6.65 6.02
CA GLY A 200 10.03 -6.70 5.39
C GLY A 200 9.82 -7.94 4.51
N TYR A 201 10.88 -8.69 4.20
CA TYR A 201 10.80 -9.90 3.41
C TYR A 201 9.99 -10.98 4.16
N GLY A 202 8.96 -11.50 3.52
CA GLY A 202 8.04 -12.46 4.11
C GLY A 202 6.82 -11.84 4.78
N LEU A 203 6.77 -10.51 4.99
CA LEU A 203 5.56 -9.83 5.41
C LEU A 203 4.45 -10.05 4.38
N ASP A 204 4.76 -9.81 3.13
CA ASP A 204 3.90 -9.99 1.97
C ASP A 204 3.52 -11.46 1.71
N ARG A 205 4.49 -12.37 1.83
CA ARG A 205 4.33 -13.77 1.44
C ARG A 205 3.77 -14.68 2.52
N PHE A 206 3.99 -14.34 3.78
CA PHE A 206 3.64 -15.22 4.90
C PHE A 206 2.76 -14.51 5.94
N VAL A 207 3.20 -13.34 6.44
CA VAL A 207 2.52 -12.70 7.56
C VAL A 207 1.15 -12.17 7.17
N LEU A 208 1.07 -11.33 6.14
CA LEU A 208 -0.20 -10.78 5.70
C LEU A 208 -1.21 -11.86 5.28
N PRO A 209 -0.84 -12.87 4.46
CA PRO A 209 -1.73 -13.97 4.15
C PRO A 209 -2.24 -14.71 5.37
N LEU A 210 -1.35 -15.13 6.29
CA LEU A 210 -1.74 -15.85 7.50
C LEU A 210 -2.66 -15.03 8.42
N CYS A 211 -2.36 -13.74 8.61
CA CYS A 211 -3.16 -12.86 9.43
C CYS A 211 -4.56 -12.65 8.85
N ALA A 212 -4.66 -12.52 7.55
CA ALA A 212 -5.93 -12.30 6.93
C ALA A 212 -6.76 -13.59 6.85
N ASP A 213 -6.17 -14.78 6.69
CA ASP A 213 -6.86 -16.06 6.87
C ASP A 213 -7.47 -16.17 8.27
N HIS A 214 -6.73 -15.73 9.28
CA HIS A 214 -7.21 -15.72 10.66
C HIS A 214 -8.39 -14.77 10.87
N LEU A 215 -8.41 -13.60 10.21
CA LEU A 215 -9.51 -12.64 10.30
C LEU A 215 -10.76 -13.07 9.52
N ALA A 216 -10.64 -13.99 8.57
CA ALA A 216 -11.74 -14.51 7.77
C ALA A 216 -12.41 -15.74 8.39
N ALA A 217 -11.79 -16.36 9.40
CA ALA A 217 -12.30 -17.56 10.09
C ALA A 217 -13.27 -17.23 11.21
#